data_b6467f9e43456f85173f50ebac603ed8
#
_entry.id   b6467f9e43456f85173f50ebac603ed8
#
_cell.length_a   1.000
_cell.length_b   1.000
_cell.length_c   1.000
_cell.angle_alpha   90.00
_cell.angle_beta   90.00
_cell.angle_gamma   90.00
#
_symmetry.space_group_name_H-M   'P 1'
#
loop_
_entity.id
_entity.type
_entity.pdbx_description
1 polymer ?
#
loop_
_entity_poly.entity_id
_entity_poly.type
_entity_poly.pdbx_seq_one_letter_code
_entity_poly.pdbx_strand_id
1 'polypeptide(L)'
;MKKRVFALFTAMFLLCGMLAGCGPTGSSSTTTDGSDDGAKDTLIVAIPESPTYMDPMVQASIGTYRVTTQMFDRLVMMDNDMNLVPGLAESWEVIDDTTTVFHLRQGVKFHNGEEMTSEDVKYSLERCIANPGVNYNYLIIESITCDDDYTVTIKTSAPFNALLYRLSLDAASIICKSADTSAEEFNKNPVGTGPFKFVSWELGGDVVLEAFEDYWGGAPAVKRVIFRTIPEALNRTIGLETGEVDLAYDLGITDLESLADNASVTTLTSPSTTV
;
A
#
# COMPACT_ATOMS: atom_id res chain seq x y z
N MET A 1 22.35 41.43 -44.17
CA MET A 1 22.61 42.88 -44.06
C MET A 1 22.36 43.31 -42.62
N LYS A 2 23.48 43.77 -42.00
CA LYS A 2 23.57 44.88 -41.01
C LYS A 2 22.68 44.79 -39.72
N LYS A 3 23.14 44.93 -38.51
CA LYS A 3 24.36 45.34 -37.76
C LYS A 3 23.91 45.41 -36.31
N ARG A 4 24.60 44.79 -35.34
CA ARG A 4 25.42 45.36 -34.26
C ARG A 4 24.85 46.58 -33.52
N VAL A 5 24.85 46.49 -32.14
CA VAL A 5 25.55 47.36 -31.15
C VAL A 5 25.11 46.87 -29.74
N PHE A 6 25.91 46.26 -28.88
CA PHE A 6 26.97 46.66 -27.99
C PHE A 6 26.64 47.90 -27.11
N ALA A 7 26.51 47.67 -25.80
CA ALA A 7 27.02 48.59 -24.77
C ALA A 7 27.21 47.89 -23.41
N LEU A 8 28.45 47.74 -23.05
CA LEU A 8 28.98 47.58 -21.68
C LEU A 8 28.70 48.81 -20.83
N PHE A 9 28.51 48.63 -19.54
CA PHE A 9 29.03 49.60 -18.55
C PHE A 9 29.51 48.87 -17.28
N THR A 10 30.74 49.21 -17.00
CA THR A 10 31.66 48.67 -16.00
C THR A 10 31.78 49.62 -14.79
N ALA A 11 32.23 49.05 -13.67
CA ALA A 11 32.99 49.65 -12.60
C ALA A 11 32.22 50.39 -11.48
N MET A 12 32.59 50.39 -10.27
CA MET A 12 33.80 50.14 -9.48
C MET A 12 33.68 50.89 -8.16
N PHE A 13 34.36 50.42 -7.15
CA PHE A 13 34.89 51.02 -5.89
C PHE A 13 34.30 50.39 -4.61
N LEU A 14 35.07 49.52 -3.93
CA LEU A 14 36.30 49.63 -3.10
C LEU A 14 36.13 50.55 -1.86
N LEU A 15 36.19 50.06 -0.68
CA LEU A 15 37.27 50.03 0.28
C LEU A 15 36.85 50.26 1.76
N CYS A 16 37.39 49.40 2.60
CA CYS A 16 37.96 49.61 3.95
C CYS A 16 37.07 49.76 5.20
N GLY A 17 37.44 48.96 6.15
CA GLY A 17 37.18 49.13 7.59
C GLY A 17 37.50 47.88 8.40
N MET A 18 38.79 47.62 8.65
CA MET A 18 39.24 46.73 9.75
C MET A 18 38.96 47.41 11.09
N LEU A 19 38.42 46.64 12.05
CA LEU A 19 38.81 46.78 13.45
C LEU A 19 38.55 45.49 14.22
N ALA A 20 39.59 45.02 14.86
CA ALA A 20 39.70 43.82 15.65
C ALA A 20 38.93 43.94 17.00
N GLY A 21 38.39 42.80 17.42
CA GLY A 21 37.85 42.59 18.76
C GLY A 21 37.95 41.14 19.16
N CYS A 22 38.84 40.81 20.08
CA CYS A 22 39.09 39.49 20.65
C CYS A 22 37.97 38.98 21.56
N GLY A 23 37.61 37.69 21.42
CA GLY A 23 37.39 36.60 22.35
C GLY A 23 36.09 36.56 23.19
N PRO A 24 35.72 35.46 23.85
CA PRO A 24 36.23 34.10 23.77
C PRO A 24 35.13 33.01 23.57
N THR A 25 35.59 31.81 23.18
CA THR A 25 35.00 30.47 23.39
C THR A 25 33.49 30.30 23.52
N GLY A 26 32.85 29.85 22.46
CA GLY A 26 31.55 29.22 22.48
C GLY A 26 31.64 27.95 21.65
N SER A 27 31.31 26.81 22.27
CA SER A 27 31.24 25.45 21.72
C SER A 27 30.66 25.41 20.32
N SER A 28 31.43 24.95 19.36
CA SER A 28 30.93 24.45 18.10
C SER A 28 30.19 23.12 18.37
N SER A 29 28.85 23.18 18.44
CA SER A 29 28.04 22.01 18.21
C SER A 29 28.24 21.61 16.73
N THR A 30 29.07 20.65 16.52
CA THR A 30 29.10 19.87 15.29
C THR A 30 27.72 19.22 15.16
N THR A 31 26.85 19.81 14.38
CA THR A 31 25.75 19.08 13.77
C THR A 31 26.42 18.05 12.87
N THR A 32 26.43 16.81 13.33
CA THR A 32 26.63 15.66 12.49
C THR A 32 25.52 15.74 11.44
N ASP A 33 25.91 16.19 10.26
CA ASP A 33 25.15 15.99 9.04
C ASP A 33 25.02 14.47 8.90
N GLY A 34 23.86 13.96 9.29
CA GLY A 34 23.50 12.58 9.03
C GLY A 34 23.52 12.45 7.51
N SER A 35 24.40 11.63 7.00
CA SER A 35 24.37 11.20 5.62
C SER A 35 22.94 10.71 5.33
N ASP A 36 22.18 11.56 4.66
CA ASP A 36 20.92 11.21 4.00
C ASP A 36 21.32 10.18 2.91
N ASP A 37 21.03 8.93 3.16
CA ASP A 37 21.40 7.80 2.33
C ASP A 37 20.44 7.72 1.13
N GLY A 38 20.14 8.85 0.51
CA GLY A 38 19.51 8.99 -0.82
C GLY A 38 18.21 8.18 -1.08
N ALA A 39 17.62 7.60 -0.02
CA ALA A 39 16.37 6.85 -0.15
C ALA A 39 15.23 7.82 -0.49
N LYS A 40 14.56 7.57 -1.60
CA LYS A 40 13.37 8.36 -1.97
C LYS A 40 12.28 8.18 -0.91
N ASP A 41 11.80 9.29 -0.35
CA ASP A 41 10.64 9.30 0.55
C ASP A 41 9.32 8.94 -0.16
N THR A 42 9.27 9.09 -1.48
CA THR A 42 8.08 8.85 -2.31
C THR A 42 8.37 7.85 -3.40
N LEU A 43 7.52 6.83 -3.52
CA LEU A 43 7.53 5.84 -4.59
C LEU A 43 6.40 6.13 -5.57
N ILE A 44 6.70 6.29 -6.85
CA ILE A 44 5.72 6.47 -7.92
C ILE A 44 5.56 5.16 -8.66
N VAL A 45 4.35 4.60 -8.61
CA VAL A 45 4.00 3.30 -9.17
C VAL A 45 3.06 3.48 -10.35
N ALA A 46 3.49 3.11 -11.56
CA ALA A 46 2.66 3.15 -12.75
C ALA A 46 1.80 1.88 -12.87
N ILE A 47 0.48 2.07 -12.98
CA ILE A 47 -0.51 1.02 -13.18
C ILE A 47 -1.26 1.23 -14.49
N PRO A 48 -1.67 0.14 -15.22
CA PRO A 48 -2.32 0.27 -16.53
C PRO A 48 -3.77 0.78 -16.46
N GLU A 49 -4.45 0.57 -15.32
CA GLU A 49 -5.83 0.98 -15.16
C GLU A 49 -6.08 1.65 -13.81
N SER A 50 -6.94 2.66 -13.82
CA SER A 50 -7.35 3.37 -12.61
C SER A 50 -8.19 2.45 -11.70
N PRO A 51 -8.00 2.53 -10.39
CA PRO A 51 -8.95 1.96 -9.44
C PRO A 51 -10.36 2.51 -9.69
N THR A 52 -11.36 1.68 -9.41
CA THR A 52 -12.76 2.06 -9.51
C THR A 52 -13.39 2.29 -8.13
N TYR A 53 -12.81 1.65 -7.11
CA TYR A 53 -13.24 1.74 -5.72
C TYR A 53 -12.02 1.66 -4.80
N MET A 54 -12.16 2.19 -3.57
CA MET A 54 -11.20 2.01 -2.46
C MET A 54 -11.71 1.01 -1.42
N ASP A 55 -12.89 0.44 -1.63
CA ASP A 55 -13.48 -0.60 -0.80
C ASP A 55 -13.04 -1.99 -1.32
N PRO A 56 -12.31 -2.78 -0.53
CA PRO A 56 -11.78 -4.08 -0.96
C PRO A 56 -12.87 -5.15 -1.16
N MET A 57 -14.08 -4.93 -0.62
CA MET A 57 -15.18 -5.88 -0.68
C MET A 57 -16.11 -5.64 -1.88
N VAL A 58 -15.84 -4.66 -2.71
CA VAL A 58 -16.57 -4.46 -3.97
C VAL A 58 -15.85 -5.24 -5.07
N GLN A 59 -16.61 -5.88 -5.98
CA GLN A 59 -16.00 -6.52 -7.15
C GLN A 59 -15.23 -5.47 -7.95
N ALA A 60 -13.93 -5.59 -7.98
CA ALA A 60 -13.05 -4.53 -8.40
C ALA A 60 -12.12 -4.97 -9.53
N SER A 61 -11.53 -3.99 -10.20
CA SER A 61 -10.50 -4.16 -11.21
C SER A 61 -9.14 -4.53 -10.58
N ILE A 62 -8.22 -5.01 -11.40
CA ILE A 62 -6.84 -5.27 -10.97
C ILE A 62 -6.18 -3.99 -10.43
N GLY A 63 -6.50 -2.82 -11.03
CA GLY A 63 -6.03 -1.53 -10.53
C GLY A 63 -6.47 -1.25 -9.09
N THR A 64 -7.73 -1.58 -8.75
CA THR A 64 -8.22 -1.50 -7.36
C THR A 64 -7.42 -2.41 -6.44
N TYR A 65 -7.22 -3.68 -6.79
CA TYR A 65 -6.48 -4.62 -5.95
C TYR A 65 -5.05 -4.15 -5.63
N ARG A 66 -4.35 -3.59 -6.60
CA ARG A 66 -2.98 -3.07 -6.40
C ARG A 66 -2.90 -2.00 -5.34
N VAL A 67 -3.95 -1.21 -5.21
CA VAL A 67 -4.03 -0.13 -4.23
C VAL A 67 -4.56 -0.64 -2.89
N THR A 68 -5.69 -1.36 -2.90
CA THR A 68 -6.35 -1.82 -1.67
C THR A 68 -5.50 -2.79 -0.85
N THR A 69 -4.70 -3.64 -1.50
CA THR A 69 -3.75 -4.54 -0.82
C THR A 69 -2.66 -3.81 -0.04
N GLN A 70 -2.44 -2.52 -0.27
CA GLN A 70 -1.53 -1.70 0.53
C GLN A 70 -2.20 -1.10 1.77
N MET A 71 -3.53 -1.05 1.79
CA MET A 71 -4.31 -0.43 2.86
C MET A 71 -4.95 -1.44 3.82
N PHE A 72 -5.16 -2.67 3.35
CA PHE A 72 -5.92 -3.67 4.10
C PHE A 72 -5.17 -4.99 4.21
N ASP A 73 -5.21 -5.56 5.40
CA ASP A 73 -4.74 -6.92 5.66
C ASP A 73 -5.90 -7.90 5.83
N ARG A 74 -5.56 -9.18 5.81
CA ARG A 74 -6.48 -10.32 5.92
C ARG A 74 -6.06 -11.22 7.08
N LEU A 75 -6.92 -12.12 7.52
CA LEU A 75 -6.58 -13.11 8.55
C LEU A 75 -5.41 -13.99 8.11
N VAL A 76 -5.48 -14.44 6.87
CA VAL A 76 -4.46 -15.28 6.22
C VAL A 76 -3.93 -14.52 5.01
N MET A 77 -2.65 -14.59 4.76
CA MET A 77 -1.99 -14.00 3.60
C MET A 77 -1.40 -15.10 2.71
N MET A 78 -0.99 -14.71 1.51
CA MET A 78 -0.31 -15.60 0.57
C MET A 78 1.07 -15.00 0.28
N ASP A 79 2.11 -15.83 0.42
CA ASP A 79 3.47 -15.42 0.08
C ASP A 79 3.74 -15.52 -1.44
N ASN A 80 4.94 -15.12 -1.87
CA ASN A 80 5.35 -15.15 -3.27
C ASN A 80 5.43 -16.58 -3.86
N ASP A 81 5.52 -17.61 -3.01
CA ASP A 81 5.55 -19.02 -3.40
C ASP A 81 4.16 -19.65 -3.35
N MET A 82 3.10 -18.83 -3.18
CA MET A 82 1.70 -19.26 -3.08
C MET A 82 1.39 -20.07 -1.81
N ASN A 83 2.20 -19.98 -0.76
CA ASN A 83 1.91 -20.60 0.52
C ASN A 83 1.01 -19.68 1.35
N LEU A 84 0.09 -20.29 2.08
CA LEU A 84 -0.74 -19.58 3.06
C LEU A 84 0.08 -19.33 4.32
N VAL A 85 0.19 -18.06 4.70
CA VAL A 85 0.98 -17.59 5.84
C VAL A 85 0.12 -16.76 6.80
N PRO A 86 0.51 -16.65 8.08
CA PRO A 86 -0.16 -15.79 9.04
C PRO A 86 -0.22 -14.32 8.59
N GLY A 87 -1.44 -13.75 8.64
CA GLY A 87 -1.69 -12.32 8.47
C GLY A 87 -2.10 -11.69 9.81
N LEU A 88 -3.32 -11.15 9.90
CA LEU A 88 -3.90 -10.65 11.14
C LEU A 88 -4.20 -11.75 12.16
N ALA A 89 -4.43 -12.98 11.70
CA ALA A 89 -4.34 -14.15 12.57
C ALA A 89 -2.86 -14.57 12.67
N GLU A 90 -2.31 -14.64 13.88
CA GLU A 90 -0.96 -15.15 14.11
C GLU A 90 -0.88 -16.68 14.00
N SER A 91 -2.02 -17.35 14.24
CA SER A 91 -2.18 -18.80 14.11
C SER A 91 -3.65 -19.19 13.95
N TRP A 92 -3.87 -20.44 13.56
CA TRP A 92 -5.20 -21.05 13.52
C TRP A 92 -5.15 -22.52 13.83
N GLU A 93 -6.28 -23.06 14.31
CA GLU A 93 -6.46 -24.47 14.62
C GLU A 93 -7.68 -25.01 13.88
N VAL A 94 -7.50 -26.07 13.11
CA VAL A 94 -8.61 -26.81 12.51
C VAL A 94 -9.12 -27.83 13.54
N ILE A 95 -10.24 -27.54 14.15
CA ILE A 95 -10.82 -28.38 15.22
C ILE A 95 -11.49 -29.62 14.62
N ASP A 96 -12.21 -29.44 13.52
CA ASP A 96 -12.83 -30.49 12.73
C ASP A 96 -13.00 -30.03 11.27
N ASP A 97 -13.63 -30.86 10.42
CA ASP A 97 -13.79 -30.59 8.97
C ASP A 97 -14.59 -29.34 8.65
N THR A 98 -15.27 -28.75 9.64
CA THR A 98 -16.15 -27.58 9.48
C THR A 98 -15.81 -26.41 10.40
N THR A 99 -14.93 -26.60 11.37
CA THR A 99 -14.67 -25.63 12.44
C THR A 99 -13.20 -25.27 12.48
N THR A 100 -12.88 -23.99 12.34
CA THR A 100 -11.53 -23.44 12.46
C THR A 100 -11.54 -22.28 13.44
N VAL A 101 -10.60 -22.29 14.39
CA VAL A 101 -10.37 -21.23 15.37
C VAL A 101 -9.16 -20.42 14.94
N PHE A 102 -9.29 -19.09 14.91
CA PHE A 102 -8.24 -18.15 14.58
C PHE A 102 -7.83 -17.34 15.82
N HIS A 103 -6.53 -17.29 16.08
CA HIS A 103 -5.95 -16.45 17.14
C HIS A 103 -5.40 -15.18 16.50
N LEU A 104 -5.96 -14.03 16.89
CA LEU A 104 -5.64 -12.73 16.31
C LEU A 104 -4.38 -12.14 16.96
N ARG A 105 -3.61 -11.38 16.19
CA ARG A 105 -2.54 -10.54 16.72
C ARG A 105 -3.12 -9.48 17.63
N GLN A 106 -2.51 -9.29 18.80
CA GLN A 106 -2.88 -8.23 19.74
C GLN A 106 -2.16 -6.93 19.39
N GLY A 107 -2.79 -5.79 19.70
CA GLY A 107 -2.22 -4.47 19.49
C GLY A 107 -2.15 -4.01 18.03
N VAL A 108 -2.82 -4.72 17.11
CA VAL A 108 -2.97 -4.27 15.72
C VAL A 108 -3.87 -3.05 15.70
N LYS A 109 -3.39 -1.96 15.11
CA LYS A 109 -4.16 -0.73 14.96
C LYS A 109 -4.69 -0.57 13.54
N PHE A 110 -5.88 -0.01 13.45
CA PHE A 110 -6.39 0.57 12.23
C PHE A 110 -5.75 1.94 11.96
N HIS A 111 -5.88 2.44 10.74
CA HIS A 111 -5.35 3.74 10.30
C HIS A 111 -5.89 4.92 11.12
N ASN A 112 -7.07 4.79 11.74
CA ASN A 112 -7.67 5.78 12.63
C ASN A 112 -7.17 5.68 14.10
N GLY A 113 -6.29 4.72 14.40
CA GLY A 113 -5.69 4.48 15.71
C GLY A 113 -6.49 3.56 16.64
N GLU A 114 -7.68 3.10 16.25
CA GLU A 114 -8.44 2.10 16.99
C GLU A 114 -7.75 0.73 16.92
N GLU A 115 -7.81 -0.04 18.00
CA GLU A 115 -7.29 -1.40 18.04
C GLU A 115 -8.26 -2.37 17.37
N MET A 116 -7.75 -3.27 16.53
CA MET A 116 -8.53 -4.33 15.89
C MET A 116 -8.90 -5.43 16.91
N THR A 117 -10.14 -5.85 16.86
CA THR A 117 -10.65 -6.95 17.67
C THR A 117 -11.37 -8.00 16.81
N SER A 118 -11.78 -9.09 17.45
CA SER A 118 -12.61 -10.13 16.85
C SER A 118 -13.93 -9.62 16.28
N GLU A 119 -14.48 -8.54 16.85
CA GLU A 119 -15.70 -7.89 16.38
C GLU A 119 -15.52 -7.23 15.01
N ASP A 120 -14.33 -6.67 14.71
CA ASP A 120 -14.02 -6.12 13.39
C ASP A 120 -13.88 -7.24 12.36
N VAL A 121 -13.26 -8.36 12.74
CA VAL A 121 -13.16 -9.55 11.91
C VAL A 121 -14.51 -10.10 11.54
N LYS A 122 -15.37 -10.31 12.54
CA LYS A 122 -16.75 -10.78 12.35
C LYS A 122 -17.52 -9.83 11.45
N TYR A 123 -17.49 -8.53 11.75
CA TYR A 123 -18.16 -7.51 10.95
C TYR A 123 -17.73 -7.55 9.49
N SER A 124 -16.42 -7.57 9.25
CA SER A 124 -15.84 -7.56 7.91
C SER A 124 -16.28 -8.78 7.08
N LEU A 125 -16.20 -9.97 7.66
CA LEU A 125 -16.60 -11.20 6.97
C LEU A 125 -18.13 -11.28 6.76
N GLU A 126 -18.93 -10.85 7.73
CA GLU A 126 -20.40 -10.78 7.58
C GLU A 126 -20.78 -9.77 6.47
N ARG A 127 -20.10 -8.62 6.39
CA ARG A 127 -20.28 -7.64 5.31
C ARG A 127 -19.92 -8.23 3.94
N CYS A 128 -18.84 -9.00 3.88
CA CYS A 128 -18.44 -9.71 2.68
C CYS A 128 -19.49 -10.76 2.26
N ILE A 129 -20.03 -11.54 3.21
CA ILE A 129 -21.08 -12.53 2.97
C ILE A 129 -22.38 -11.84 2.48
N ALA A 130 -22.68 -10.66 2.99
CA ALA A 130 -23.87 -9.90 2.59
C ALA A 130 -23.75 -9.23 1.21
N ASN A 131 -22.55 -9.11 0.64
CA ASN A 131 -22.32 -8.44 -0.64
C ASN A 131 -22.42 -9.40 -1.84
N PRO A 132 -23.47 -9.30 -2.70
CA PRO A 132 -23.65 -10.21 -3.84
C PRO A 132 -22.52 -10.21 -4.86
N GLY A 133 -21.69 -9.15 -4.90
CA GLY A 133 -20.56 -9.04 -5.83
C GLY A 133 -19.41 -10.00 -5.51
N VAL A 134 -19.26 -10.40 -4.25
CA VAL A 134 -18.12 -11.22 -3.79
C VAL A 134 -18.52 -12.42 -2.93
N ASN A 135 -19.76 -12.48 -2.45
CA ASN A 135 -20.21 -13.46 -1.46
C ASN A 135 -20.14 -14.93 -1.92
N TYR A 136 -20.14 -15.20 -3.21
CA TYR A 136 -20.03 -16.57 -3.75
C TYR A 136 -18.82 -17.34 -3.23
N ASN A 137 -17.80 -16.63 -2.74
CA ASN A 137 -16.62 -17.23 -2.13
C ASN A 137 -16.85 -17.61 -0.66
N TYR A 138 -17.83 -17.02 0.03
CA TYR A 138 -17.98 -17.03 1.49
C TYR A 138 -19.32 -17.56 1.99
N LEU A 139 -20.28 -17.87 1.09
CA LEU A 139 -21.59 -18.43 1.44
C LEU A 139 -21.51 -19.79 2.15
N ILE A 140 -20.36 -20.45 2.13
CA ILE A 140 -20.09 -21.68 2.87
C ILE A 140 -19.95 -21.44 4.37
N ILE A 141 -19.65 -20.19 4.79
CA ILE A 141 -19.53 -19.82 6.19
C ILE A 141 -20.93 -19.79 6.80
N GLU A 142 -21.16 -20.65 7.79
CA GLU A 142 -22.42 -20.78 8.53
C GLU A 142 -22.49 -19.80 9.69
N SER A 143 -21.38 -19.65 10.42
CA SER A 143 -21.32 -18.76 11.59
C SER A 143 -19.90 -18.26 11.85
N ILE A 144 -19.83 -17.06 12.44
CA ILE A 144 -18.62 -16.44 12.94
C ILE A 144 -18.87 -16.03 14.37
N THR A 145 -18.08 -16.55 15.30
CA THR A 145 -18.21 -16.31 16.74
C THR A 145 -16.97 -15.62 17.27
N CYS A 146 -17.17 -14.51 17.98
CA CYS A 146 -16.11 -13.89 18.77
C CYS A 146 -16.07 -14.60 20.12
N ASP A 147 -15.06 -15.43 20.35
CA ASP A 147 -14.92 -16.18 21.60
C ASP A 147 -14.37 -15.28 22.72
N ASP A 148 -13.48 -14.37 22.33
CA ASP A 148 -12.97 -13.24 23.11
C ASP A 148 -12.48 -12.15 22.14
N ASP A 149 -11.82 -11.08 22.62
CA ASP A 149 -11.38 -9.95 21.82
C ASP A 149 -10.35 -10.35 20.71
N TYR A 150 -9.66 -11.48 20.87
CA TYR A 150 -8.59 -11.93 19.97
C TYR A 150 -8.75 -13.38 19.50
N THR A 151 -9.93 -13.96 19.69
CA THR A 151 -10.23 -15.33 19.23
C THR A 151 -11.51 -15.35 18.44
N VAL A 152 -11.45 -15.87 17.21
CA VAL A 152 -12.59 -16.01 16.30
C VAL A 152 -12.74 -17.44 15.86
N THR A 153 -13.92 -18.02 16.08
CA THR A 153 -14.30 -19.33 15.54
C THR A 153 -15.15 -19.14 14.29
N ILE A 154 -14.69 -19.71 13.18
CA ILE A 154 -15.44 -19.76 11.91
C ILE A 154 -15.91 -21.19 11.67
N LYS A 155 -17.23 -21.34 11.45
CA LYS A 155 -17.85 -22.61 11.11
C LYS A 155 -18.42 -22.59 9.71
N THR A 156 -18.16 -23.63 8.93
CA THR A 156 -18.70 -23.83 7.58
C THR A 156 -19.88 -24.84 7.62
N SER A 157 -20.81 -24.68 6.70
CA SER A 157 -22.02 -25.53 6.61
C SER A 157 -21.73 -26.96 6.10
N ALA A 158 -20.52 -27.17 5.56
CA ALA A 158 -20.01 -28.46 5.08
C ALA A 158 -18.47 -28.44 5.12
N PRO A 159 -17.79 -29.61 5.07
CA PRO A 159 -16.34 -29.68 4.97
C PRO A 159 -15.79 -28.83 3.82
N PHE A 160 -14.84 -27.93 4.13
CA PHE A 160 -14.33 -26.96 3.16
C PHE A 160 -12.84 -26.66 3.33
N ASN A 161 -11.99 -27.46 2.73
CA ASN A 161 -10.53 -27.33 2.82
C ASN A 161 -9.97 -26.03 2.23
N ALA A 162 -10.76 -25.30 1.43
CA ALA A 162 -10.33 -24.04 0.82
C ALA A 162 -10.62 -22.81 1.68
N LEU A 163 -11.09 -22.96 2.93
CA LEU A 163 -11.44 -21.83 3.79
C LEU A 163 -10.28 -20.84 3.95
N LEU A 164 -9.09 -21.32 4.31
CA LEU A 164 -7.91 -20.47 4.50
C LEU A 164 -7.54 -19.72 3.21
N TYR A 165 -7.61 -20.40 2.06
CA TYR A 165 -7.40 -19.75 0.76
C TYR A 165 -8.46 -18.67 0.49
N ARG A 166 -9.74 -18.92 0.80
CA ARG A 166 -10.79 -17.88 0.64
C ARG A 166 -10.55 -16.69 1.55
N LEU A 167 -10.07 -16.92 2.77
CA LEU A 167 -9.73 -15.85 3.72
C LEU A 167 -8.45 -15.09 3.37
N SER A 168 -7.67 -15.55 2.39
CA SER A 168 -6.51 -14.82 1.86
C SER A 168 -6.85 -13.93 0.64
N LEU A 169 -8.07 -13.98 0.13
CA LEU A 169 -8.51 -13.14 -0.98
C LEU A 169 -8.83 -11.72 -0.49
N ASP A 170 -8.66 -10.74 -1.36
CA ASP A 170 -8.86 -9.32 -1.06
C ASP A 170 -10.22 -8.98 -0.45
N ALA A 171 -11.28 -9.61 -0.95
CA ALA A 171 -12.61 -9.40 -0.41
C ALA A 171 -12.78 -9.83 1.05
N ALA A 172 -11.86 -10.66 1.60
CA ALA A 172 -11.81 -11.00 3.02
C ALA A 172 -10.93 -10.04 3.85
N SER A 173 -10.62 -8.85 3.33
CA SER A 173 -9.91 -7.81 4.07
C SER A 173 -10.66 -7.40 5.33
N ILE A 174 -9.91 -7.13 6.40
CA ILE A 174 -10.49 -6.67 7.65
C ILE A 174 -10.54 -5.15 7.64
N ILE A 175 -11.71 -4.60 7.88
CA ILE A 175 -11.98 -3.16 7.91
C ILE A 175 -12.39 -2.72 9.31
N CYS A 176 -12.18 -1.45 9.61
CA CYS A 176 -12.62 -0.86 10.87
C CYS A 176 -14.14 -0.71 10.89
N LYS A 177 -14.82 -1.46 11.77
CA LYS A 177 -16.29 -1.46 11.91
C LYS A 177 -16.85 -0.07 12.20
N SER A 178 -16.18 0.71 13.05
CA SER A 178 -16.63 2.05 13.44
C SER A 178 -16.53 3.07 12.30
N ALA A 179 -15.61 2.85 11.34
CA ALA A 179 -15.38 3.73 10.20
C ALA A 179 -16.33 3.45 9.02
N ASP A 180 -16.97 2.28 8.97
CA ASP A 180 -17.89 1.91 7.87
C ASP A 180 -19.31 2.43 8.14
N THR A 181 -19.47 3.75 8.01
CA THR A 181 -20.76 4.42 8.21
C THR A 181 -21.70 4.30 7.02
N SER A 182 -21.15 4.23 5.81
CA SER A 182 -21.83 3.90 4.56
C SER A 182 -20.82 3.52 3.48
N ALA A 183 -21.22 2.74 2.48
CA ALA A 183 -20.34 2.34 1.37
C ALA A 183 -19.75 3.56 0.62
N GLU A 184 -20.49 4.66 0.49
CA GLU A 184 -20.02 5.88 -0.14
C GLU A 184 -18.93 6.57 0.70
N GLU A 185 -19.15 6.73 2.00
CA GLU A 185 -18.17 7.36 2.91
C GLU A 185 -16.94 6.48 3.11
N PHE A 186 -17.12 5.15 3.23
CA PHE A 186 -16.00 4.24 3.32
C PHE A 186 -15.12 4.28 2.06
N ASN A 187 -15.73 4.37 0.87
CA ASN A 187 -14.98 4.50 -0.38
C ASN A 187 -14.17 5.81 -0.50
N LYS A 188 -14.60 6.88 0.20
CA LYS A 188 -13.89 8.16 0.25
C LYS A 188 -12.79 8.19 1.32
N ASN A 189 -13.00 7.47 2.42
CA ASN A 189 -12.12 7.45 3.58
C ASN A 189 -11.93 6.01 4.09
N PRO A 190 -11.28 5.14 3.29
CA PRO A 190 -11.08 3.74 3.68
C PRO A 190 -10.15 3.63 4.89
N VAL A 191 -10.53 2.81 5.87
CA VAL A 191 -9.77 2.58 7.10
C VAL A 191 -9.48 1.09 7.24
N GLY A 192 -8.23 0.72 7.04
CA GLY A 192 -7.71 -0.64 7.19
C GLY A 192 -6.56 -0.72 8.18
N THR A 193 -5.87 -1.85 8.17
CA THR A 193 -4.73 -2.17 9.03
C THR A 193 -3.39 -2.22 8.30
N GLY A 194 -3.40 -2.01 6.96
CA GLY A 194 -2.25 -2.21 6.08
C GLY A 194 -1.13 -1.19 6.27
N PRO A 195 0.02 -1.39 5.58
CA PRO A 195 1.22 -0.57 5.75
C PRO A 195 1.05 0.88 5.30
N PHE A 196 0.07 1.19 4.48
CA PHE A 196 -0.17 2.55 3.99
C PHE A 196 -1.61 2.99 4.23
N LYS A 197 -1.78 4.28 4.59
CA LYS A 197 -3.06 4.95 4.79
C LYS A 197 -3.46 5.73 3.55
N PHE A 198 -4.75 5.80 3.30
CA PHE A 198 -5.33 6.61 2.24
C PHE A 198 -5.15 8.12 2.51
N VAL A 199 -4.76 8.86 1.47
CA VAL A 199 -4.65 10.33 1.52
C VAL A 199 -5.64 10.96 0.55
N SER A 200 -5.58 10.57 -0.73
CA SER A 200 -6.46 11.14 -1.74
C SER A 200 -6.55 10.26 -2.98
N TRP A 201 -7.65 10.37 -3.68
CA TRP A 201 -7.88 9.78 -4.98
C TRP A 201 -8.96 10.56 -5.74
N GLU A 202 -8.71 10.78 -7.02
CA GLU A 202 -9.68 11.25 -7.98
C GLU A 202 -9.84 10.22 -9.09
N LEU A 203 -11.06 9.93 -9.50
CA LEU A 203 -11.32 8.93 -10.53
C LEU A 203 -10.57 9.28 -11.83
N GLY A 204 -9.71 8.37 -12.28
CA GLY A 204 -8.82 8.59 -13.43
C GLY A 204 -7.54 9.37 -13.10
N GLY A 205 -7.39 9.87 -11.89
CA GLY A 205 -6.19 10.54 -11.38
C GLY A 205 -5.29 9.61 -10.56
N ASP A 206 -4.30 10.22 -9.91
CA ASP A 206 -3.38 9.53 -9.02
C ASP A 206 -4.08 9.12 -7.72
N VAL A 207 -3.69 7.95 -7.17
CA VAL A 207 -4.01 7.58 -5.78
C VAL A 207 -2.79 7.86 -4.93
N VAL A 208 -2.98 8.59 -3.85
CA VAL A 208 -1.91 8.92 -2.91
C VAL A 208 -2.14 8.21 -1.58
N LEU A 209 -1.13 7.47 -1.16
CA LEU A 209 -1.08 6.81 0.13
C LEU A 209 0.10 7.34 0.93
N GLU A 210 0.00 7.36 2.26
CA GLU A 210 1.10 7.68 3.18
C GLU A 210 1.42 6.48 4.09
N ALA A 211 2.67 6.38 4.53
CA ALA A 211 3.10 5.33 5.44
C ALA A 211 2.29 5.33 6.74
N PHE A 212 1.94 4.15 7.21
CA PHE A 212 1.37 3.95 8.54
C PHE A 212 2.49 3.54 9.50
N GLU A 213 2.97 4.51 10.30
CA GLU A 213 4.10 4.31 11.20
C GLU A 213 3.84 3.24 12.28
N ASP A 214 2.56 3.07 12.70
CA ASP A 214 2.12 2.07 13.68
C ASP A 214 1.77 0.72 13.04
N TYR A 215 2.19 0.45 11.79
CA TYR A 215 1.90 -0.80 11.12
C TYR A 215 2.43 -2.01 11.90
N TRP A 216 1.60 -3.00 12.15
CA TRP A 216 1.94 -4.19 12.93
C TRP A 216 3.10 -5.01 12.35
N GLY A 217 3.28 -4.98 11.03
CA GLY A 217 4.39 -5.63 10.31
C GLY A 217 5.69 -4.81 10.28
N GLY A 218 5.72 -3.63 10.94
CA GLY A 218 6.83 -2.68 10.93
C GLY A 218 6.59 -1.52 9.97
N ALA A 219 7.04 -0.31 10.37
CA ALA A 219 6.86 0.90 9.58
C ALA A 219 7.45 0.76 8.16
N PRO A 220 6.73 1.20 7.11
CA PRO A 220 7.27 1.19 5.75
C PRO A 220 8.53 2.04 5.59
N ALA A 221 9.46 1.60 4.75
CA ALA A 221 10.70 2.34 4.47
C ALA A 221 10.45 3.64 3.68
N VAL A 222 9.42 3.67 2.83
CA VAL A 222 9.01 4.85 2.07
C VAL A 222 7.84 5.54 2.76
N LYS A 223 7.82 6.87 2.76
CA LYS A 223 6.80 7.67 3.47
C LYS A 223 5.51 7.85 2.64
N ARG A 224 5.61 7.74 1.32
CA ARG A 224 4.47 7.96 0.42
C ARG A 224 4.54 7.04 -0.78
N VAL A 225 3.38 6.56 -1.21
CA VAL A 225 3.21 5.83 -2.48
C VAL A 225 2.18 6.57 -3.32
N ILE A 226 2.50 6.79 -4.59
CA ILE A 226 1.60 7.40 -5.57
C ILE A 226 1.36 6.38 -6.67
N PHE A 227 0.14 5.89 -6.78
CA PHE A 227 -0.26 5.06 -7.92
C PHE A 227 -0.75 5.96 -9.04
N ARG A 228 -0.02 5.97 -10.14
CA ARG A 228 -0.31 6.76 -11.34
C ARG A 228 -0.85 5.87 -12.45
N THR A 229 -2.00 6.24 -12.99
CA THR A 229 -2.58 5.50 -14.11
C THR A 229 -1.92 5.90 -15.42
N ILE A 230 -1.23 4.95 -16.05
CA ILE A 230 -0.59 5.09 -17.36
C ILE A 230 -1.01 3.89 -18.21
N PRO A 231 -2.04 3.99 -19.06
CA PRO A 231 -2.62 2.85 -19.78
C PRO A 231 -1.64 2.17 -20.76
N GLU A 232 -0.90 2.93 -21.52
CA GLU A 232 0.01 2.42 -22.55
C GLU A 232 1.32 1.90 -21.95
N ALA A 233 1.66 0.64 -22.24
CA ALA A 233 2.88 0.00 -21.74
C ALA A 233 4.15 0.77 -22.13
N LEU A 234 4.23 1.25 -23.37
CA LEU A 234 5.36 2.05 -23.85
C LEU A 234 5.59 3.30 -22.98
N ASN A 235 4.52 4.00 -22.58
CA ASN A 235 4.65 5.19 -21.73
C ASN A 235 5.12 4.83 -20.32
N ARG A 236 4.71 3.65 -19.78
CA ARG A 236 5.25 3.15 -18.51
C ARG A 236 6.73 2.80 -18.61
N THR A 237 7.15 2.20 -19.73
CA THR A 237 8.57 1.89 -20.03
C THR A 237 9.41 3.17 -20.08
N ILE A 238 8.96 4.18 -20.83
CA ILE A 238 9.62 5.49 -20.91
C ILE A 238 9.69 6.15 -19.52
N GLY A 239 8.62 6.08 -18.74
CA GLY A 239 8.59 6.61 -17.38
C GLY A 239 9.64 5.99 -16.45
N LEU A 240 9.89 4.66 -16.57
CA LEU A 240 10.98 3.99 -15.85
C LEU A 240 12.37 4.46 -16.35
N GLU A 241 12.58 4.54 -17.66
CA GLU A 241 13.85 4.94 -18.25
C GLU A 241 14.24 6.38 -17.88
N THR A 242 13.24 7.26 -17.78
CA THR A 242 13.44 8.68 -17.42
C THR A 242 13.47 8.94 -15.93
N GLY A 243 13.08 7.93 -15.10
CA GLY A 243 12.94 8.09 -13.66
C GLY A 243 11.69 8.88 -13.24
N GLU A 244 10.72 9.06 -14.13
CA GLU A 244 9.42 9.68 -13.82
C GLU A 244 8.55 8.75 -12.96
N VAL A 245 8.70 7.43 -13.13
CA VAL A 245 8.11 6.40 -12.27
C VAL A 245 9.21 5.49 -11.74
N ASP A 246 9.00 4.94 -10.54
CA ASP A 246 9.95 4.08 -9.85
C ASP A 246 9.63 2.59 -10.03
N LEU A 247 8.35 2.27 -10.26
CA LEU A 247 7.88 0.91 -10.51
C LEU A 247 6.78 0.95 -11.57
N ALA A 248 6.78 -0.03 -12.48
CA ALA A 248 5.70 -0.19 -13.45
C ALA A 248 5.20 -1.63 -13.51
N TYR A 249 3.88 -1.79 -13.48
CA TYR A 249 3.21 -3.08 -13.65
C TYR A 249 2.90 -3.37 -15.12
N ASP A 250 2.79 -4.66 -15.45
CA ASP A 250 2.26 -5.21 -16.71
C ASP A 250 2.98 -4.66 -17.96
N LEU A 251 4.29 -4.75 -17.95
CA LEU A 251 5.11 -4.51 -19.13
C LEU A 251 5.07 -5.76 -20.03
N GLY A 252 4.96 -5.54 -21.34
CA GLY A 252 5.01 -6.62 -22.33
C GLY A 252 6.42 -7.19 -22.50
N ILE A 253 6.53 -8.32 -23.19
CA ILE A 253 7.83 -8.98 -23.45
C ILE A 253 8.78 -8.04 -24.21
N THR A 254 8.28 -7.32 -25.21
CA THR A 254 9.07 -6.35 -25.99
C THR A 254 9.55 -5.17 -25.15
N ASP A 255 8.77 -4.73 -24.16
CA ASP A 255 9.17 -3.66 -23.24
C ASP A 255 10.26 -4.17 -22.29
N LEU A 256 10.13 -5.40 -21.78
CA LEU A 256 11.15 -6.04 -20.95
C LEU A 256 12.46 -6.25 -21.72
N GLU A 257 12.41 -6.64 -23.01
CA GLU A 257 13.58 -6.76 -23.87
C GLU A 257 14.28 -5.41 -24.07
N SER A 258 13.52 -4.32 -24.22
CA SER A 258 14.10 -2.97 -24.35
C SER A 258 14.80 -2.47 -23.09
N LEU A 259 14.32 -2.91 -21.92
CA LEU A 259 14.89 -2.57 -20.61
C LEU A 259 16.05 -3.47 -20.19
N ALA A 260 16.29 -4.59 -20.88
CA ALA A 260 17.27 -5.61 -20.48
C ALA A 260 18.71 -5.08 -20.34
N ASP A 261 19.08 -4.10 -21.17
CA ASP A 261 20.41 -3.48 -21.16
C ASP A 261 20.49 -2.23 -20.25
N ASN A 262 19.38 -1.83 -19.63
CA ASN A 262 19.35 -0.67 -18.75
C ASN A 262 19.74 -1.05 -17.32
N ALA A 263 20.99 -0.74 -16.93
CA ALA A 263 21.54 -1.07 -15.63
C ALA A 263 20.81 -0.41 -14.43
N SER A 264 19.96 0.59 -14.69
CA SER A 264 19.18 1.29 -13.65
C SER A 264 17.83 0.67 -13.41
N VAL A 265 17.42 -0.33 -14.20
CA VAL A 265 16.11 -0.98 -14.11
C VAL A 265 16.28 -2.46 -13.78
N THR A 266 15.53 -2.94 -12.81
CA THR A 266 15.44 -4.38 -12.49
C THR A 266 14.08 -4.90 -12.92
N THR A 267 14.06 -5.96 -13.70
CA THR A 267 12.82 -6.62 -14.13
C THR A 267 12.52 -7.81 -13.24
N LEU A 268 11.25 -7.91 -12.79
CA LEU A 268 10.74 -9.03 -12.02
C LEU A 268 9.62 -9.69 -12.82
N THR A 269 9.67 -11.01 -12.92
CA THR A 269 8.60 -11.80 -13.55
C THR A 269 8.04 -12.77 -12.52
N SER A 270 6.71 -12.82 -12.42
CA SER A 270 6.02 -13.80 -11.57
C SER A 270 5.07 -14.63 -12.44
N PRO A 271 4.95 -15.93 -12.19
CA PRO A 271 3.91 -16.73 -12.81
C PRO A 271 2.53 -16.12 -12.52
N SER A 272 1.70 -15.96 -13.55
CA SER A 272 0.31 -15.51 -13.40
C SER A 272 -0.63 -16.67 -13.70
N THR A 273 -1.69 -16.77 -12.92
CA THR A 273 -2.82 -17.67 -13.20
C THR A 273 -3.87 -17.03 -14.11
N THR A 274 -3.66 -15.78 -14.52
CA THR A 274 -4.55 -15.06 -15.44
C THR A 274 -4.12 -15.37 -16.87
N VAL A 275 -5.03 -15.98 -17.64
CA VAL A 275 -4.88 -16.29 -19.07
C VAL A 275 -5.66 -15.28 -19.88
#